data_156a623d854fc8bc8a0866b5a0215d3c
#
_entry.id   156a623d854fc8bc8a0866b5a0215d3c
#
_cell.length_a   1.000
_cell.length_b   1.000
_cell.length_c   1.000
_cell.angle_alpha   90.00
_cell.angle_beta   90.00
_cell.angle_gamma   90.00
#
_symmetry.space_group_name_H-M   'P 1'
#
loop_
_entity.id
_entity.type
_entity.pdbx_description
1 polymer ?
#
loop_
_entity_poly.entity_id
_entity_poly.type
_entity_poly.pdbx_seq_one_letter_code
_entity_poly.pdbx_strand_id
1 'polypeptide(L)'
;KRGYVVANLEYRLGWNPAAATQALKGASLMKAVYRAIQDTKSAVRFFRKDYENGNTYGIDTSKIILSGQGSGGWVALGYATVNKYEEITLPKFLDVDATTGAVTPLIDTTEIGDWDGYGGAMNMVNTPGYSNDVHMVCSMGGGIGDLSWLEAGEIPMCAVHCPTDPVAIYTTGNVSVPSAGLITTEISGSYDVMEKANLLGNNDVLWAVNAGSDPYTLAAQAASGTAVGKSDGVFDNGQG
;
A
#
# COMPACT_ATOMS: atom_id res chain seq x y z
N LYS A 1 19.84 -3.82 18.94
CA LYS A 1 19.98 -4.01 17.49
C LYS A 1 19.42 -5.39 17.17
N ARG A 2 18.49 -5.49 16.19
CA ARG A 2 17.80 -6.75 15.86
C ARG A 2 18.25 -7.35 14.50
N GLY A 3 19.38 -6.84 13.95
CA GLY A 3 19.96 -7.38 12.71
C GLY A 3 19.32 -6.86 11.41
N TYR A 4 18.44 -5.86 11.49
CA TYR A 4 17.89 -5.23 10.29
C TYR A 4 18.74 -4.05 9.82
N VAL A 5 18.89 -3.92 8.51
CA VAL A 5 19.25 -2.68 7.84
C VAL A 5 17.95 -1.93 7.53
N VAL A 6 17.89 -0.66 7.88
CA VAL A 6 16.70 0.17 7.66
C VAL A 6 17.04 1.29 6.69
N ALA A 7 16.29 1.39 5.60
CA ALA A 7 16.33 2.51 4.68
C ALA A 7 15.06 3.34 4.86
N ASN A 8 15.22 4.62 5.16
CA ASN A 8 14.11 5.57 5.18
C ASN A 8 14.05 6.26 3.81
N LEU A 9 12.88 6.18 3.17
CA LEU A 9 12.68 6.67 1.82
C LEU A 9 11.92 8.00 1.85
N GLU A 10 12.42 8.98 1.10
CA GLU A 10 11.67 10.15 0.69
C GLU A 10 11.16 9.93 -0.74
N TYR A 11 9.86 10.01 -0.93
CA TYR A 11 9.21 9.85 -2.22
C TYR A 11 8.58 11.17 -2.69
N ARG A 12 8.33 11.28 -3.98
CA ARG A 12 7.72 12.47 -4.59
C ARG A 12 6.35 12.75 -3.98
N LEU A 13 6.19 13.95 -3.46
CA LEU A 13 4.91 14.49 -3.01
C LEU A 13 4.11 15.01 -4.21
N GLY A 14 2.90 15.55 -3.98
CA GLY A 14 2.14 16.18 -5.05
C GLY A 14 0.64 16.18 -4.84
N TRP A 15 0.16 15.79 -3.66
CA TRP A 15 -1.23 16.04 -3.32
C TRP A 15 -1.51 17.54 -3.21
N ASN A 16 -2.59 18.01 -3.85
CA ASN A 16 -3.05 19.39 -3.76
C ASN A 16 -4.40 19.45 -3.03
N PRO A 17 -4.41 19.61 -1.69
CA PRO A 17 -5.63 19.73 -0.91
C PRO A 17 -6.41 21.04 -1.18
N ALA A 18 -5.76 22.04 -1.78
CA ALA A 18 -6.35 23.32 -2.15
C ALA A 18 -6.90 23.37 -3.59
N ALA A 19 -6.92 22.21 -4.31
CA ALA A 19 -7.47 22.16 -5.66
C ALA A 19 -8.95 22.60 -5.68
N ALA A 20 -9.37 23.22 -6.79
CA ALA A 20 -10.63 23.92 -6.90
C ALA A 20 -11.86 23.02 -6.74
N THR A 21 -11.77 21.75 -7.09
CA THR A 21 -12.88 20.79 -6.99
C THR A 21 -12.46 19.54 -6.20
N GLN A 22 -13.46 18.85 -5.68
CA GLN A 22 -13.26 17.59 -4.98
C GLN A 22 -12.60 16.52 -5.89
N ALA A 23 -13.03 16.44 -7.14
CA ALA A 23 -12.43 15.53 -8.12
C ALA A 23 -10.94 15.82 -8.33
N LEU A 24 -10.54 17.09 -8.47
CA LEU A 24 -9.14 17.47 -8.60
C LEU A 24 -8.31 17.18 -7.34
N LYS A 25 -8.88 17.30 -6.15
CA LYS A 25 -8.23 16.92 -4.89
C LYS A 25 -7.95 15.42 -4.86
N GLY A 26 -8.96 14.61 -5.16
CA GLY A 26 -8.85 13.15 -5.23
C GLY A 26 -7.86 12.70 -6.30
N ALA A 27 -7.94 13.25 -7.51
CA ALA A 27 -7.03 12.94 -8.61
C ALA A 27 -5.57 13.25 -8.24
N SER A 28 -5.31 14.40 -7.60
CA SER A 28 -3.94 14.76 -7.18
C SER A 28 -3.42 13.82 -6.09
N LEU A 29 -4.27 13.34 -5.18
CA LEU A 29 -3.91 12.36 -4.16
C LEU A 29 -3.56 11.02 -4.80
N MET A 30 -4.41 10.52 -5.70
CA MET A 30 -4.17 9.25 -6.41
C MET A 30 -2.86 9.28 -7.18
N LYS A 31 -2.59 10.35 -7.92
CA LYS A 31 -1.31 10.56 -8.63
C LYS A 31 -0.12 10.61 -7.66
N ALA A 32 -0.27 11.22 -6.49
CA ALA A 32 0.80 11.30 -5.49
C ALA A 32 1.14 9.91 -4.92
N VAL A 33 0.13 9.13 -4.53
CA VAL A 33 0.33 7.76 -4.02
C VAL A 33 0.95 6.86 -5.11
N TYR A 34 0.45 6.95 -6.34
CA TYR A 34 0.97 6.16 -7.46
C TYR A 34 2.45 6.44 -7.73
N ARG A 35 2.86 7.73 -7.78
CA ARG A 35 4.27 8.10 -7.91
C ARG A 35 5.12 7.64 -6.73
N ALA A 36 4.58 7.67 -5.52
CA ALA A 36 5.28 7.17 -4.35
C ALA A 36 5.52 5.65 -4.41
N ILE A 37 4.56 4.89 -4.98
CA ILE A 37 4.75 3.46 -5.26
C ILE A 37 5.89 3.27 -6.27
N GLN A 38 5.91 4.01 -7.37
CA GLN A 38 7.00 3.95 -8.36
C GLN A 38 8.37 4.28 -7.77
N ASP A 39 8.45 5.31 -6.92
CA ASP A 39 9.68 5.71 -6.24
C ASP A 39 10.17 4.63 -5.28
N THR A 40 9.26 3.99 -4.57
CA THR A 40 9.57 2.89 -3.66
C THR A 40 10.06 1.65 -4.43
N LYS A 41 9.42 1.31 -5.56
CA LYS A 41 9.89 0.25 -6.46
C LYS A 41 11.29 0.56 -7.01
N SER A 42 11.56 1.80 -7.36
CA SER A 42 12.90 2.26 -7.77
C SER A 42 13.95 2.10 -6.67
N ALA A 43 13.59 2.38 -5.41
CA ALA A 43 14.49 2.20 -4.28
C ALA A 43 14.80 0.71 -4.04
N VAL A 44 13.83 -0.19 -4.16
CA VAL A 44 14.08 -1.63 -4.06
C VAL A 44 15.02 -2.10 -5.17
N ARG A 45 14.81 -1.67 -6.42
CA ARG A 45 15.74 -1.96 -7.54
C ARG A 45 17.15 -1.44 -7.27
N PHE A 46 17.28 -0.25 -6.68
CA PHE A 46 18.58 0.30 -6.30
C PHE A 46 19.32 -0.59 -5.32
N PHE A 47 18.65 -1.07 -4.26
CA PHE A 47 19.26 -1.96 -3.29
C PHE A 47 19.64 -3.32 -3.88
N ARG A 48 18.83 -3.88 -4.78
CA ARG A 48 19.17 -5.12 -5.49
C ARG A 48 20.38 -4.94 -6.39
N LYS A 49 20.47 -3.80 -7.08
CA LYS A 49 21.67 -3.44 -7.85
C LYS A 49 22.90 -3.32 -6.96
N ASP A 50 22.79 -2.65 -5.81
CA ASP A 50 23.90 -2.54 -4.85
C ASP A 50 24.36 -3.90 -4.36
N TYR A 51 23.42 -4.79 -4.04
CA TYR A 51 23.72 -6.16 -3.62
C TYR A 51 24.60 -6.91 -4.65
N GLU A 52 24.25 -6.83 -5.93
CA GLU A 52 25.01 -7.48 -7.01
C GLU A 52 26.35 -6.79 -7.29
N ASN A 53 26.52 -5.54 -6.90
CA ASN A 53 27.74 -4.74 -7.16
C ASN A 53 28.57 -4.48 -5.90
N GLY A 54 28.56 -5.38 -4.95
CA GLY A 54 29.44 -5.35 -3.79
C GLY A 54 28.72 -5.20 -2.46
N ASN A 55 27.40 -5.10 -2.47
CA ASN A 55 26.56 -5.07 -1.28
C ASN A 55 27.05 -4.08 -0.21
N THR A 56 27.19 -2.83 -0.61
CA THR A 56 27.74 -1.74 0.23
C THR A 56 26.96 -1.56 1.53
N TYR A 57 25.64 -1.81 1.49
CA TYR A 57 24.75 -1.67 2.64
C TYR A 57 24.61 -2.96 3.47
N GLY A 58 25.19 -4.08 3.04
CA GLY A 58 25.16 -5.34 3.77
C GLY A 58 23.75 -5.94 3.89
N ILE A 59 22.93 -5.84 2.84
CA ILE A 59 21.55 -6.30 2.84
C ILE A 59 21.46 -7.75 2.34
N ASP A 60 20.38 -8.42 2.74
CA ASP A 60 19.94 -9.70 2.21
C ASP A 60 18.71 -9.48 1.30
N THR A 61 18.92 -9.54 -0.01
CA THR A 61 17.83 -9.31 -0.99
C THR A 61 16.78 -10.41 -1.03
N SER A 62 16.99 -11.52 -0.32
CA SER A 62 15.97 -12.54 -0.11
C SER A 62 14.99 -12.21 1.02
N LYS A 63 15.18 -11.08 1.72
CA LYS A 63 14.41 -10.69 2.92
C LYS A 63 14.13 -9.19 2.96
N ILE A 64 13.64 -8.65 1.86
CA ILE A 64 13.23 -7.23 1.81
C ILE A 64 11.81 -7.12 2.34
N ILE A 65 11.62 -6.26 3.33
CA ILE A 65 10.31 -5.93 3.91
C ILE A 65 10.06 -4.45 3.68
N LEU A 66 8.89 -4.11 3.17
CA LEU A 66 8.43 -2.74 3.03
C LEU A 66 7.49 -2.39 4.18
N SER A 67 7.74 -1.28 4.85
CA SER A 67 6.85 -0.78 5.91
C SER A 67 6.61 0.71 5.77
N GLY A 68 5.40 1.16 6.14
CA GLY A 68 5.08 2.57 6.10
C GLY A 68 3.98 2.96 7.09
N GLN A 69 4.02 4.22 7.53
CA GLN A 69 3.03 4.81 8.44
C GLN A 69 2.24 5.91 7.73
N GLY A 70 0.95 6.02 8.01
CA GLY A 70 0.06 7.00 7.39
C GLY A 70 0.09 6.89 5.86
N SER A 71 0.51 7.95 5.16
CA SER A 71 0.68 7.90 3.70
C SER A 71 1.63 6.81 3.25
N GLY A 72 2.69 6.52 4.01
CA GLY A 72 3.58 5.38 3.76
C GLY A 72 2.89 4.02 3.89
N GLY A 73 1.88 3.90 4.75
CA GLY A 73 1.05 2.69 4.87
C GLY A 73 0.21 2.44 3.62
N TRP A 74 -0.35 3.48 3.02
CA TRP A 74 -1.04 3.43 1.73
C TRP A 74 -0.08 3.04 0.59
N VAL A 75 1.13 3.60 0.60
CA VAL A 75 2.17 3.26 -0.38
C VAL A 75 2.58 1.79 -0.24
N ALA A 76 2.76 1.29 0.99
CA ALA A 76 3.16 -0.09 1.23
C ALA A 76 2.12 -1.11 0.73
N LEU A 77 0.82 -0.89 1.03
CA LEU A 77 -0.25 -1.76 0.55
C LEU A 77 -0.45 -1.63 -0.96
N GLY A 78 -0.46 -0.41 -1.49
CA GLY A 78 -0.55 -0.18 -2.94
C GLY A 78 0.64 -0.76 -3.71
N TYR A 79 1.83 -0.80 -3.11
CA TYR A 79 2.99 -1.48 -3.69
C TYR A 79 2.75 -2.97 -3.91
N ALA A 80 2.09 -3.61 -2.95
CA ALA A 80 1.81 -5.04 -3.00
C ALA A 80 0.66 -5.41 -3.96
N THR A 81 -0.25 -4.47 -4.25
CA THR A 81 -1.52 -4.77 -4.91
C THR A 81 -1.70 -4.12 -6.27
N VAL A 82 -0.97 -3.02 -6.58
CA VAL A 82 -1.10 -2.35 -7.88
C VAL A 82 -0.10 -2.93 -8.87
N ASN A 83 -0.61 -3.76 -9.77
CA ASN A 83 0.20 -4.45 -10.76
C ASN A 83 -0.46 -4.58 -12.16
N LYS A 84 -1.66 -3.97 -12.34
CA LYS A 84 -2.43 -4.04 -13.60
C LYS A 84 -3.06 -2.69 -13.95
N TYR A 85 -3.25 -2.46 -15.23
CA TYR A 85 -3.88 -1.25 -15.74
C TYR A 85 -5.34 -1.10 -15.30
N GLU A 86 -6.07 -2.21 -15.25
CA GLU A 86 -7.47 -2.27 -14.86
C GLU A 86 -7.70 -1.76 -13.43
N GLU A 87 -6.73 -1.92 -12.55
CA GLU A 87 -6.80 -1.50 -11.15
C GLU A 87 -6.81 0.03 -11.01
N ILE A 88 -6.08 0.72 -11.86
CA ILE A 88 -6.00 2.18 -11.86
C ILE A 88 -7.05 2.84 -12.77
N THR A 89 -7.88 2.06 -13.45
CA THR A 89 -8.94 2.52 -14.35
C THR A 89 -10.34 2.06 -13.94
N LEU A 90 -10.53 1.66 -12.69
CA LEU A 90 -11.85 1.42 -12.15
C LEU A 90 -12.75 2.66 -12.32
N PRO A 91 -14.09 2.52 -12.44
CA PRO A 91 -14.99 3.64 -12.67
C PRO A 91 -14.79 4.84 -11.73
N LYS A 92 -14.46 4.59 -10.46
CA LYS A 92 -14.18 5.64 -9.46
C LYS A 92 -12.83 6.35 -9.65
N PHE A 93 -11.96 5.83 -10.51
CA PHE A 93 -10.67 6.43 -10.86
C PHE A 93 -10.67 7.04 -12.27
N LEU A 94 -11.86 7.29 -12.81
CA LEU A 94 -12.06 7.98 -14.07
C LEU A 94 -12.60 9.39 -13.81
N ASP A 95 -12.13 10.34 -14.59
CA ASP A 95 -12.72 11.67 -14.69
C ASP A 95 -13.68 11.70 -15.87
N VAL A 96 -14.87 12.23 -15.64
CA VAL A 96 -15.88 12.37 -16.68
C VAL A 96 -16.16 13.86 -16.89
N ASP A 97 -15.75 14.40 -18.03
CA ASP A 97 -16.05 15.77 -18.41
C ASP A 97 -17.57 15.97 -18.53
N ALA A 98 -18.12 16.81 -17.66
CA ALA A 98 -19.56 17.03 -17.56
C ALA A 98 -20.17 17.69 -18.82
N THR A 99 -19.35 18.32 -19.67
CA THR A 99 -19.80 19.02 -20.88
C THR A 99 -19.76 18.13 -22.10
N THR A 100 -18.69 17.36 -22.25
CA THR A 100 -18.44 16.55 -23.44
C THR A 100 -18.75 15.07 -23.24
N GLY A 101 -18.87 14.61 -21.99
CA GLY A 101 -18.97 13.20 -21.65
C GLY A 101 -17.66 12.42 -21.84
N ALA A 102 -16.56 13.10 -22.15
CA ALA A 102 -15.27 12.45 -22.32
C ALA A 102 -14.81 11.81 -21.01
N VAL A 103 -14.34 10.56 -21.08
CA VAL A 103 -13.87 9.78 -19.94
C VAL A 103 -12.34 9.67 -20.03
N THR A 104 -11.65 10.08 -18.97
CA THR A 104 -10.19 10.01 -18.88
C THR A 104 -9.76 9.39 -17.56
N PRO A 105 -8.75 8.49 -17.55
CA PRO A 105 -8.21 7.97 -16.29
C PRO A 105 -7.59 9.09 -15.44
N LEU A 106 -7.78 9.03 -14.12
CA LEU A 106 -7.09 9.93 -13.18
C LEU A 106 -5.58 9.74 -13.23
N ILE A 107 -5.11 8.53 -13.53
CA ILE A 107 -3.71 8.17 -13.71
C ILE A 107 -3.47 7.95 -15.21
N ASP A 108 -2.76 8.88 -15.83
CA ASP A 108 -2.33 8.76 -17.23
C ASP A 108 -0.92 8.14 -17.28
N THR A 109 -0.87 6.86 -17.64
CA THR A 109 0.40 6.12 -17.74
C THR A 109 1.28 6.61 -18.91
N THR A 110 0.74 7.29 -19.89
CA THR A 110 1.55 7.91 -20.95
C THR A 110 2.31 9.13 -20.44
N GLU A 111 1.80 9.77 -19.40
CA GLU A 111 2.44 10.89 -18.71
C GLU A 111 3.41 10.41 -17.62
N ILE A 112 2.92 9.59 -16.67
CA ILE A 112 3.65 9.27 -15.44
C ILE A 112 4.21 7.84 -15.38
N GLY A 113 4.04 7.04 -16.43
CA GLY A 113 4.55 5.67 -16.51
C GLY A 113 3.62 4.62 -15.90
N ASP A 114 4.00 3.36 -16.05
CA ASP A 114 3.30 2.23 -15.45
C ASP A 114 3.57 2.12 -13.92
N TRP A 115 2.94 1.15 -13.27
CA TRP A 115 3.05 0.93 -11.82
C TRP A 115 4.47 0.55 -11.35
N ASP A 116 5.33 0.08 -12.25
CA ASP A 116 6.74 -0.22 -11.95
C ASP A 116 7.66 0.98 -12.20
N GLY A 117 7.11 2.07 -12.72
CA GLY A 117 7.84 3.29 -13.04
C GLY A 117 8.54 3.24 -14.40
N TYR A 118 8.06 2.38 -15.33
CA TYR A 118 8.56 2.36 -16.69
C TYR A 118 7.68 3.19 -17.62
N GLY A 119 8.30 3.76 -18.63
CA GLY A 119 7.63 4.64 -19.60
C GLY A 119 7.19 5.97 -19.01
N GLY A 120 6.24 6.64 -19.70
CA GLY A 120 5.73 7.96 -19.33
C GLY A 120 6.65 9.12 -19.69
N ALA A 121 6.06 10.20 -20.22
CA ALA A 121 6.81 11.37 -20.69
C ALA A 121 7.51 12.14 -19.54
N MET A 122 6.99 12.04 -18.31
CA MET A 122 7.48 12.73 -17.12
C MET A 122 8.20 11.80 -16.13
N ASN A 123 8.44 10.54 -16.50
CA ASN A 123 9.08 9.59 -15.64
C ASN A 123 10.41 9.11 -16.19
N MET A 124 11.44 9.12 -15.35
CA MET A 124 12.75 8.54 -15.67
C MET A 124 12.94 7.24 -14.90
N VAL A 125 13.05 6.15 -15.65
CA VAL A 125 13.28 4.84 -15.05
C VAL A 125 14.62 4.82 -14.30
N ASN A 126 14.57 4.51 -13.01
CA ASN A 126 15.76 4.30 -12.19
C ASN A 126 16.06 2.80 -12.08
N THR A 127 17.35 2.46 -12.29
CA THR A 127 17.88 1.10 -12.15
C THR A 127 17.04 0.04 -12.89
N PRO A 128 16.86 0.18 -14.22
CA PRO A 128 16.15 -0.83 -15.01
C PRO A 128 16.90 -2.18 -14.99
N GLY A 129 16.14 -3.26 -15.15
CA GLY A 129 16.70 -4.62 -15.23
C GLY A 129 16.88 -5.32 -13.88
N TYR A 130 16.58 -4.66 -12.77
CA TYR A 130 16.56 -5.27 -11.44
C TYR A 130 15.12 -5.49 -10.99
N SER A 131 14.87 -6.59 -10.24
CA SER A 131 13.56 -6.87 -9.63
C SER A 131 13.23 -5.84 -8.56
N ASN A 132 11.95 -5.52 -8.45
CA ASN A 132 11.39 -4.75 -7.34
C ASN A 132 10.62 -5.64 -6.34
N ASP A 133 10.77 -6.97 -6.40
CA ASP A 133 10.07 -7.88 -5.48
C ASP A 133 10.45 -7.62 -4.03
N VAL A 134 9.45 -7.66 -3.18
CA VAL A 134 9.59 -7.65 -1.72
C VAL A 134 8.91 -8.88 -1.13
N HIS A 135 9.23 -9.25 0.10
CA HIS A 135 8.81 -10.51 0.70
C HIS A 135 7.67 -10.35 1.70
N MET A 136 7.43 -9.13 2.13
CA MET A 136 6.33 -8.78 3.04
C MET A 136 6.11 -7.27 3.00
N VAL A 137 4.88 -6.85 3.22
CA VAL A 137 4.54 -5.45 3.47
C VAL A 137 3.88 -5.29 4.84
N CYS A 138 4.15 -4.15 5.49
CA CYS A 138 3.55 -3.81 6.78
C CYS A 138 3.01 -2.38 6.72
N SER A 139 1.72 -2.22 6.96
CA SER A 139 1.03 -0.94 6.96
C SER A 139 0.67 -0.49 8.37
N MET A 140 0.92 0.77 8.67
CA MET A 140 0.47 1.41 9.91
C MET A 140 -0.49 2.55 9.55
N GLY A 141 -1.80 2.31 9.68
CA GLY A 141 -2.84 3.29 9.34
C GLY A 141 -2.95 3.57 7.84
N GLY A 142 -2.92 2.53 7.02
CA GLY A 142 -3.08 2.62 5.56
C GLY A 142 -4.31 1.86 5.05
N GLY A 143 -4.41 1.77 3.73
CA GLY A 143 -5.45 1.06 3.01
C GLY A 143 -5.08 0.94 1.53
N ILE A 144 -6.01 0.51 0.70
CA ILE A 144 -5.87 0.44 -0.77
C ILE A 144 -7.02 1.14 -1.46
N GLY A 145 -6.81 1.51 -2.71
CA GLY A 145 -7.80 2.24 -3.49
C GLY A 145 -9.09 1.46 -3.76
N ASP A 146 -8.98 0.15 -3.88
CA ASP A 146 -10.12 -0.74 -4.04
C ASP A 146 -9.76 -2.16 -3.58
N LEU A 147 -10.72 -2.84 -2.95
CA LEU A 147 -10.49 -4.20 -2.46
C LEU A 147 -10.26 -5.21 -3.60
N SER A 148 -10.74 -4.90 -4.81
CA SER A 148 -10.51 -5.74 -5.99
C SER A 148 -9.04 -5.81 -6.42
N TRP A 149 -8.20 -4.85 -6.03
CA TRP A 149 -6.77 -4.87 -6.29
C TRP A 149 -6.05 -6.05 -5.64
N LEU A 150 -6.62 -6.56 -4.54
CA LEU A 150 -6.02 -7.68 -3.81
C LEU A 150 -6.48 -9.01 -4.39
N GLU A 151 -5.55 -9.78 -4.93
CA GLU A 151 -5.77 -11.09 -5.55
C GLU A 151 -5.02 -12.20 -4.80
N ALA A 152 -5.31 -13.46 -5.15
CA ALA A 152 -4.59 -14.59 -4.60
C ALA A 152 -3.16 -14.65 -5.16
N GLY A 153 -2.18 -14.92 -4.29
CA GLY A 153 -0.76 -14.96 -4.65
C GLY A 153 -0.03 -13.63 -4.46
N GLU A 154 -0.70 -12.62 -3.92
CA GLU A 154 -0.06 -11.35 -3.54
C GLU A 154 0.91 -11.54 -2.37
N ILE A 155 1.76 -10.53 -2.18
CA ILE A 155 2.79 -10.50 -1.13
C ILE A 155 2.13 -10.59 0.24
N PRO A 156 2.66 -11.42 1.17
CA PRO A 156 2.18 -11.46 2.55
C PRO A 156 2.18 -10.07 3.19
N MET A 157 1.13 -9.75 3.92
CA MET A 157 0.95 -8.42 4.47
C MET A 157 0.43 -8.43 5.91
N CYS A 158 0.83 -7.41 6.66
CA CYS A 158 0.27 -7.15 7.98
C CYS A 158 -0.08 -5.68 8.14
N ALA A 159 -0.98 -5.38 9.06
CA ALA A 159 -1.35 -4.01 9.38
C ALA A 159 -1.51 -3.78 10.88
N VAL A 160 -1.21 -2.54 11.29
CA VAL A 160 -1.59 -1.99 12.60
C VAL A 160 -2.45 -0.76 12.32
N HIS A 161 -3.66 -0.71 12.86
CA HIS A 161 -4.60 0.37 12.57
C HIS A 161 -5.50 0.64 13.77
N CYS A 162 -5.76 1.90 14.05
CA CYS A 162 -6.73 2.32 15.06
C CYS A 162 -8.14 2.21 14.47
N PRO A 163 -9.08 1.45 15.08
CA PRO A 163 -10.44 1.32 14.55
C PRO A 163 -11.21 2.65 14.46
N THR A 164 -10.82 3.64 15.25
CA THR A 164 -11.42 4.96 15.31
C THR A 164 -10.57 6.05 14.65
N ASP A 165 -9.66 5.69 13.74
CA ASP A 165 -8.81 6.65 13.03
C ASP A 165 -9.70 7.67 12.28
N PRO A 166 -9.54 8.98 12.56
CA PRO A 166 -10.40 10.00 11.95
C PRO A 166 -10.02 10.35 10.50
N VAL A 167 -8.89 9.86 10.00
CA VAL A 167 -8.36 10.20 8.67
C VAL A 167 -8.24 8.98 7.79
N ALA A 168 -7.52 7.97 8.25
CA ALA A 168 -7.37 6.71 7.54
C ALA A 168 -8.48 5.75 7.99
N ILE A 169 -9.39 5.42 7.09
CA ILE A 169 -10.51 4.54 7.43
C ILE A 169 -10.05 3.12 7.76
N TYR A 170 -10.66 2.53 8.77
CA TYR A 170 -10.37 1.17 9.24
C TYR A 170 -10.96 0.09 8.34
N THR A 171 -12.23 0.27 7.95
CA THR A 171 -12.97 -0.57 6.99
C THR A 171 -13.16 0.16 5.66
N THR A 172 -13.92 -0.40 4.73
CA THR A 172 -14.24 0.27 3.46
C THR A 172 -15.17 1.46 3.67
N GLY A 173 -14.85 2.60 3.09
CA GLY A 173 -15.62 3.81 3.22
C GLY A 173 -14.98 5.04 2.56
N ASN A 174 -15.38 6.20 3.02
CA ASN A 174 -14.95 7.48 2.48
C ASN A 174 -13.75 8.04 3.26
N VAL A 175 -12.74 8.50 2.54
CA VAL A 175 -11.62 9.22 3.15
C VAL A 175 -11.90 10.71 3.15
N SER A 176 -11.89 11.31 4.34
CA SER A 176 -12.06 12.75 4.54
C SER A 176 -10.90 13.30 5.36
N VAL A 177 -10.39 14.46 4.94
CA VAL A 177 -9.33 15.17 5.67
C VAL A 177 -9.92 16.47 6.22
N PRO A 178 -9.75 16.79 7.51
CA PRO A 178 -10.38 17.97 8.13
C PRO A 178 -10.15 19.29 7.37
N SER A 179 -8.97 19.48 6.79
CA SER A 179 -8.58 20.67 6.03
C SER A 179 -9.04 20.69 4.58
N ALA A 180 -9.52 19.57 4.02
CA ALA A 180 -9.81 19.42 2.60
C ALA A 180 -11.18 18.80 2.30
N GLY A 181 -11.89 18.31 3.33
CA GLY A 181 -13.19 17.64 3.20
C GLY A 181 -13.06 16.21 2.65
N LEU A 182 -14.11 15.73 2.01
CA LEU A 182 -14.14 14.42 1.35
C LEU A 182 -13.09 14.36 0.24
N ILE A 183 -12.21 13.40 0.26
CA ILE A 183 -11.13 13.25 -0.75
C ILE A 183 -11.49 12.19 -1.78
N THR A 184 -11.92 11.03 -1.34
CA THR A 184 -12.27 9.91 -2.20
C THR A 184 -13.30 9.00 -1.51
N THR A 185 -13.98 8.18 -2.28
CA THR A 185 -15.04 7.29 -1.84
C THR A 185 -14.67 5.83 -2.04
N GLU A 186 -15.27 4.95 -1.24
CA GLU A 186 -15.15 3.49 -1.40
C GLU A 186 -13.71 2.98 -1.39
N ILE A 187 -12.88 3.58 -0.56
CA ILE A 187 -11.51 3.12 -0.32
C ILE A 187 -11.55 2.00 0.71
N SER A 188 -10.69 1.01 0.58
CA SER A 188 -10.65 -0.13 1.50
C SER A 188 -9.59 0.06 2.56
N GLY A 189 -10.04 0.11 3.82
CA GLY A 189 -9.18 0.21 4.98
C GLY A 189 -8.46 -1.10 5.30
N SER A 190 -7.47 -1.02 6.19
CA SER A 190 -6.60 -2.17 6.46
C SER A 190 -7.30 -3.37 7.07
N TYR A 191 -8.44 -3.21 7.77
CA TYR A 191 -9.22 -4.33 8.27
C TYR A 191 -9.72 -5.22 7.13
N ASP A 192 -10.45 -4.64 6.17
CA ASP A 192 -11.01 -5.38 5.05
C ASP A 192 -9.91 -5.96 4.14
N VAL A 193 -8.79 -5.23 4.02
CA VAL A 193 -7.61 -5.69 3.27
C VAL A 193 -7.02 -6.93 3.92
N MET A 194 -6.83 -6.93 5.25
CA MET A 194 -6.27 -8.08 5.97
C MET A 194 -7.23 -9.28 5.98
N GLU A 195 -8.53 -9.05 6.16
CA GLU A 195 -9.52 -10.13 6.05
C GLU A 195 -9.46 -10.78 4.67
N LYS A 196 -9.46 -9.98 3.60
CA LYS A 196 -9.39 -10.51 2.23
C LYS A 196 -8.07 -11.22 1.96
N ALA A 197 -6.93 -10.67 2.40
CA ALA A 197 -5.63 -11.31 2.25
C ALA A 197 -5.58 -12.70 2.89
N ASN A 198 -6.16 -12.83 4.09
CA ASN A 198 -6.27 -14.11 4.79
C ASN A 198 -7.20 -15.09 4.07
N LEU A 199 -8.37 -14.63 3.59
CA LEU A 199 -9.30 -15.45 2.81
C LEU A 199 -8.70 -15.97 1.50
N LEU A 200 -7.81 -15.20 0.87
CA LEU A 200 -7.10 -15.56 -0.35
C LEU A 200 -5.87 -16.45 -0.09
N GLY A 201 -5.49 -16.69 1.16
CA GLY A 201 -4.32 -17.47 1.54
C GLY A 201 -2.99 -16.72 1.41
N ASN A 202 -3.00 -15.42 1.10
CA ASN A 202 -1.77 -14.63 0.92
C ASN A 202 -0.92 -14.59 2.21
N ASN A 203 -1.54 -14.68 3.37
CA ASN A 203 -0.91 -14.64 4.68
C ASN A 203 -0.63 -16.03 5.29
N ASP A 204 -0.93 -17.13 4.60
CA ASP A 204 -0.75 -18.49 5.11
C ASP A 204 0.70 -18.76 5.54
N VAL A 205 1.68 -18.17 4.86
CA VAL A 205 3.09 -18.28 5.21
C VAL A 205 3.39 -17.69 6.59
N LEU A 206 2.73 -16.61 6.99
CA LEU A 206 2.91 -15.99 8.30
C LEU A 206 2.32 -16.86 9.39
N TRP A 207 1.16 -17.47 9.13
CA TRP A 207 0.51 -18.41 10.05
C TRP A 207 1.31 -19.71 10.17
N ALA A 208 1.81 -20.26 9.09
CA ALA A 208 2.52 -21.54 9.05
C ALA A 208 3.80 -21.55 9.89
N VAL A 209 4.47 -20.40 10.07
CA VAL A 209 5.73 -20.31 10.85
C VAL A 209 5.54 -20.70 12.31
N ASN A 210 4.48 -20.28 12.95
CA ASN A 210 4.26 -20.46 14.38
C ASN A 210 2.90 -21.07 14.75
N ALA A 211 1.99 -21.25 13.78
CA ALA A 211 0.61 -21.71 14.00
C ALA A 211 -0.08 -20.99 15.17
N GLY A 212 0.21 -19.69 15.35
CA GLY A 212 -0.34 -18.88 16.44
C GLY A 212 0.20 -19.20 17.84
N SER A 213 1.32 -19.93 17.96
CA SER A 213 1.88 -20.35 19.25
C SER A 213 3.00 -19.44 19.78
N ASP A 214 3.44 -18.44 19.00
CA ASP A 214 4.45 -17.49 19.47
C ASP A 214 3.89 -16.56 20.57
N PRO A 215 4.75 -16.05 21.48
CA PRO A 215 4.30 -15.30 22.65
C PRO A 215 3.64 -13.96 22.29
N TYR A 216 3.95 -13.36 21.13
CA TYR A 216 3.36 -12.10 20.70
C TYR A 216 1.94 -12.31 20.18
N THR A 217 1.74 -13.34 19.35
CA THR A 217 0.41 -13.73 18.86
C THR A 217 -0.50 -14.11 20.02
N LEU A 218 0.00 -14.92 20.97
CA LEU A 218 -0.78 -15.29 22.16
C LEU A 218 -1.15 -14.07 23.02
N ALA A 219 -0.23 -13.11 23.18
CA ALA A 219 -0.50 -11.87 23.91
C ALA A 219 -1.55 -11.01 23.19
N ALA A 220 -1.47 -10.90 21.86
CA ALA A 220 -2.44 -10.17 21.05
C ALA A 220 -3.84 -10.81 21.11
N GLN A 221 -3.93 -12.13 21.01
CA GLN A 221 -5.18 -12.87 21.16
C GLN A 221 -5.79 -12.66 22.56
N ALA A 222 -4.97 -12.72 23.61
CA ALA A 222 -5.43 -12.48 24.98
C ALA A 222 -5.93 -11.04 25.17
N ALA A 223 -5.25 -10.05 24.57
CA ALA A 223 -5.63 -8.64 24.67
C ALA A 223 -6.92 -8.32 23.89
N SER A 224 -7.12 -8.95 22.74
CA SER A 224 -8.30 -8.73 21.88
C SER A 224 -9.52 -9.56 22.28
N GLY A 225 -9.36 -10.55 23.18
CA GLY A 225 -10.41 -11.53 23.45
C GLY A 225 -10.73 -12.45 22.27
N THR A 226 -9.92 -12.44 21.22
CA THR A 226 -10.09 -13.31 20.05
C THR A 226 -9.73 -14.75 20.41
N ALA A 227 -10.56 -15.72 19.99
CA ALA A 227 -10.31 -17.12 20.29
C ALA A 227 -9.03 -17.62 19.60
N VAL A 228 -8.25 -18.41 20.32
CA VAL A 228 -7.10 -19.12 19.76
C VAL A 228 -7.58 -20.00 18.61
N GLY A 229 -6.94 -19.88 17.44
CA GLY A 229 -7.28 -20.65 16.25
C GLY A 229 -8.02 -19.86 15.16
N LYS A 230 -8.38 -18.61 15.36
CA LYS A 230 -8.71 -17.73 14.25
C LYS A 230 -7.45 -17.42 13.47
N SER A 231 -7.42 -17.84 12.21
CA SER A 231 -6.29 -17.63 11.29
C SER A 231 -6.29 -16.25 10.65
N ASP A 232 -7.25 -15.42 10.97
CA ASP A 232 -7.45 -14.11 10.37
C ASP A 232 -6.38 -13.08 10.76
N GLY A 233 -5.62 -13.31 11.85
CA GLY A 233 -4.57 -12.40 12.29
C GLY A 233 -5.06 -10.99 12.61
N VAL A 234 -6.37 -10.78 12.68
CA VAL A 234 -6.99 -9.50 13.02
C VAL A 234 -7.25 -9.47 14.52
N PHE A 235 -6.52 -8.59 15.21
CA PHE A 235 -6.63 -8.43 16.67
C PHE A 235 -7.05 -6.99 16.97
N ASP A 236 -8.30 -6.81 17.37
CA ASP A 236 -8.77 -5.56 17.95
C ASP A 236 -8.40 -5.56 19.43
N ASN A 237 -7.55 -4.61 19.84
CA ASN A 237 -7.13 -4.48 21.24
C ASN A 237 -8.07 -3.59 22.08
N GLY A 238 -9.19 -3.13 21.52
CA GLY A 238 -10.17 -2.29 22.19
C GLY A 238 -9.64 -0.93 22.68
N GLN A 239 -8.46 -0.54 22.24
CA GLN A 239 -7.80 0.71 22.57
C GLN A 239 -7.91 1.64 21.37
N GLY A 240 -9.08 2.23 21.17
CA GLY A 240 -9.33 3.28 20.19
C GLY A 240 -8.95 4.66 20.72
#